data_417b484563417b1d99f7944e5ea58b57
#
_entry.id   417b484563417b1d99f7944e5ea58b57
#
_cell.length_a   1.000
_cell.length_b   1.000
_cell.length_c   1.000
_cell.angle_alpha   90.00
_cell.angle_beta   90.00
_cell.angle_gamma   90.00
#
_symmetry.space_group_name_H-M   'P 1'
#
loop_
_entity.id
_entity.type
_entity.pdbx_description
1 polymer ?
#
loop_
_entity_poly.entity_id
_entity_poly.type
_entity_poly.pdbx_seq_one_letter_code
_entity_poly.pdbx_strand_id
1 'polypeptide(L)'
;MRRIKKALSLSAGFAALVGFNPAFAQTSGEQSASEGQDKNVIIVTARRQDELLAEVPASVTVFTEEMLDRTGVQQADEFVQLTAGVTIVSGTAEAGDTQINIRGINGARDAESSVALVVDGILKTNTAQLNQDQGTLRQIEILKGPQGALYGRNAAAGAIVIQTLKPGDIMEGGIKVSAAEDNTYKASAYVSMPVGDSAGLVLSGSYNTTDGFYRNSFLNNAKVVDDQETWSVDGRFVAELGDATEVDVKARYADLSGASINFNTAFHLPNFAGVDPAFFEDVNTHKFGYYSNIRPTNDQTTFETSVKLTHEFDAMTLTAWALYSDVDQALTADGTSADFARYTFPGATPASVAASNSCFTTTAQLTGYPLNAPTFIGNNPIPFIFDPVNGSTLGAYSPTTCDGTQYQIREQTDISAEVRLASNGDGPLAWQIGAYYLNIDRDVGVSLGADLGQGVTRQLYNDANSSNPTSQLFADNFNTNVYAAFGSIDYEVADNFDVSLALRYDIEQREVSSRVPLVIDPITGGPINPGQAFGAIPDQKQTFKELQPKLSLRY
;
A
#
# COMPACT_ATOMS: atom_id res chain seq x y z
N MET A 1 -4.18 26.61 -4.62
CA MET A 1 -5.57 26.94 -4.25
C MET A 1 -5.83 26.42 -2.86
N ARG A 2 -6.24 27.25 -1.91
CA ARG A 2 -6.46 26.88 -0.52
C ARG A 2 -7.58 25.84 -0.41
N ARG A 3 -7.26 24.58 -0.08
CA ARG A 3 -8.25 23.56 0.30
C ARG A 3 -8.79 23.90 1.69
N ILE A 4 -10.08 24.12 1.77
CA ILE A 4 -10.81 24.37 3.01
C ILE A 4 -11.05 23.00 3.66
N LYS A 5 -10.30 22.69 4.71
CA LYS A 5 -10.63 21.57 5.60
C LYS A 5 -11.88 21.92 6.39
N LYS A 6 -13.03 21.41 5.99
CA LYS A 6 -14.22 21.37 6.84
C LYS A 6 -14.15 20.07 7.64
N ALA A 7 -13.77 20.19 8.90
CA ALA A 7 -14.03 19.16 9.88
C ALA A 7 -15.54 18.97 10.02
N LEU A 8 -16.09 17.89 9.46
CA LEU A 8 -17.41 17.41 9.83
C LEU A 8 -17.24 16.50 11.04
N SER A 9 -17.45 17.04 12.22
CA SER A 9 -17.70 16.24 13.41
C SER A 9 -19.08 15.59 13.27
N LEU A 10 -19.13 14.33 12.86
CA LEU A 10 -20.32 13.48 13.02
C LEU A 10 -20.26 12.86 14.41
N SER A 11 -20.76 13.59 15.39
CA SER A 11 -21.07 13.05 16.69
C SER A 11 -22.54 12.64 16.75
N ALA A 12 -22.73 11.36 17.08
CA ALA A 12 -23.91 10.79 17.72
C ALA A 12 -25.25 10.92 17.02
N GLY A 13 -25.70 9.82 16.46
CA GLY A 13 -27.08 9.62 16.00
C GLY A 13 -27.42 8.15 15.73
N PHE A 14 -26.90 7.21 16.50
CA PHE A 14 -27.32 5.80 16.44
C PHE A 14 -27.88 5.35 17.79
N ALA A 15 -29.03 5.85 18.11
CA ALA A 15 -29.87 5.30 19.19
C ALA A 15 -31.34 5.45 18.78
N ALA A 16 -31.87 4.40 18.19
CA ALA A 16 -33.29 3.99 18.21
C ALA A 16 -33.63 3.23 16.92
N LEU A 17 -33.52 1.92 16.97
CA LEU A 17 -34.39 0.98 16.25
C LEU A 17 -33.95 -0.47 16.58
N VAL A 18 -34.21 -0.88 17.82
CA VAL A 18 -34.22 -2.31 18.15
C VAL A 18 -35.53 -2.62 18.79
N GLY A 19 -36.44 -3.08 17.98
CA GLY A 19 -37.67 -3.72 18.36
C GLY A 19 -37.97 -4.83 17.36
N PHE A 20 -37.13 -5.87 17.30
CA PHE A 20 -37.49 -7.11 16.63
C PHE A 20 -37.55 -8.25 17.62
N ASN A 21 -38.78 -8.71 17.91
CA ASN A 21 -39.04 -10.00 18.53
C ASN A 21 -38.70 -11.11 17.51
N PRO A 22 -37.86 -12.09 17.84
CA PRO A 22 -37.72 -13.27 16.99
C PRO A 22 -38.89 -14.21 17.26
N ALA A 23 -39.85 -14.26 16.36
CA ALA A 23 -40.78 -15.36 16.30
C ALA A 23 -40.08 -16.56 15.62
N PHE A 24 -39.71 -17.57 16.41
CA PHE A 24 -39.33 -18.87 15.87
C PHE A 24 -40.56 -19.55 15.25
N ALA A 25 -40.65 -19.58 13.94
CA ALA A 25 -41.55 -20.45 13.21
C ALA A 25 -40.73 -21.66 12.71
N GLN A 26 -40.85 -22.80 13.41
CA GLN A 26 -40.55 -24.10 12.84
C GLN A 26 -41.60 -24.43 11.78
N THR A 27 -41.23 -24.40 10.54
CA THR A 27 -41.95 -25.05 9.46
C THR A 27 -41.09 -26.15 8.86
N SER A 28 -41.44 -27.38 9.19
CA SER A 28 -41.09 -28.55 8.44
C SER A 28 -41.77 -28.48 7.07
N GLY A 29 -40.98 -28.24 6.02
CA GLY A 29 -41.47 -28.22 4.63
C GLY A 29 -40.38 -28.73 3.70
N GLU A 30 -40.63 -29.89 3.18
CA GLU A 30 -40.15 -30.55 1.98
C GLU A 30 -38.87 -30.00 1.32
N GLN A 31 -37.81 -30.79 1.44
CA GLN A 31 -36.65 -30.73 0.58
C GLN A 31 -37.08 -30.93 -0.88
N SER A 32 -37.16 -29.85 -1.64
CA SER A 32 -36.98 -29.90 -3.06
C SER A 32 -35.51 -30.24 -3.30
N ALA A 33 -35.24 -31.38 -3.88
CA ALA A 33 -33.94 -31.78 -4.39
C ALA A 33 -33.55 -30.81 -5.53
N SER A 34 -32.83 -29.74 -5.20
CA SER A 34 -32.01 -29.03 -6.17
C SER A 34 -30.75 -29.86 -6.40
N GLU A 35 -30.48 -30.15 -7.63
CA GLU A 35 -29.34 -30.89 -8.15
C GLU A 35 -28.05 -30.52 -7.43
N GLY A 36 -27.32 -31.59 -7.00
CA GLY A 36 -26.04 -31.43 -6.32
C GLY A 36 -25.05 -30.71 -7.22
N GLN A 37 -24.88 -29.42 -7.02
CA GLN A 37 -23.64 -28.79 -7.41
C GLN A 37 -22.55 -29.42 -6.54
N ASP A 38 -21.62 -30.06 -7.19
CA ASP A 38 -20.45 -30.65 -6.57
C ASP A 38 -19.74 -29.54 -5.78
N LYS A 39 -19.80 -29.58 -4.44
CA LYS A 39 -19.25 -28.55 -3.54
C LYS A 39 -17.73 -28.36 -3.66
N ASN A 40 -17.09 -29.03 -4.62
CA ASN A 40 -15.66 -29.01 -4.88
C ASN A 40 -15.27 -28.27 -6.18
N VAL A 41 -16.21 -27.70 -6.91
CA VAL A 41 -15.92 -26.98 -8.16
C VAL A 41 -15.60 -25.53 -7.81
N ILE A 42 -14.32 -25.14 -7.94
CA ILE A 42 -13.85 -23.77 -7.75
C ILE A 42 -13.65 -23.16 -9.14
N ILE A 43 -14.41 -22.10 -9.42
CA ILE A 43 -14.26 -21.27 -10.63
C ILE A 43 -13.33 -20.12 -10.30
N VAL A 44 -12.40 -19.82 -11.18
CA VAL A 44 -11.43 -18.72 -11.07
C VAL A 44 -11.46 -17.83 -12.30
N THR A 45 -11.10 -16.57 -12.12
CA THR A 45 -11.01 -15.59 -13.20
C THR A 45 -9.56 -15.24 -13.58
N ALA A 46 -8.65 -16.10 -13.17
CA ALA A 46 -7.21 -15.93 -13.24
C ALA A 46 -6.64 -15.60 -14.63
N ARG A 47 -7.32 -16.00 -15.69
CA ARG A 47 -6.94 -15.71 -17.09
C ARG A 47 -7.89 -14.72 -17.77
N ARG A 48 -8.66 -13.94 -16.99
CA ARG A 48 -9.71 -13.04 -17.47
C ARG A 48 -10.88 -13.74 -18.14
N GLN A 49 -11.04 -15.03 -17.84
CA GLN A 49 -12.13 -15.91 -18.25
C GLN A 49 -12.50 -16.78 -17.05
N ASP A 50 -13.77 -17.16 -16.94
CA ASP A 50 -14.23 -18.09 -15.93
C ASP A 50 -13.77 -19.50 -16.30
N GLU A 51 -12.90 -20.08 -15.49
CA GLU A 51 -12.32 -21.41 -15.71
C GLU A 51 -12.36 -22.23 -14.43
N LEU A 52 -12.41 -23.55 -14.55
CA LEU A 52 -12.21 -24.44 -13.41
C LEU A 52 -10.78 -24.32 -12.90
N LEU A 53 -10.59 -24.18 -11.59
CA LEU A 53 -9.26 -24.10 -10.98
C LEU A 53 -8.36 -25.27 -11.43
N ALA A 54 -8.92 -26.47 -11.59
CA ALA A 54 -8.20 -27.66 -12.01
C ALA A 54 -7.70 -27.58 -13.47
N GLU A 55 -8.27 -26.70 -14.27
CA GLU A 55 -7.95 -26.55 -15.70
C GLU A 55 -6.98 -25.41 -15.98
N VAL A 56 -6.76 -24.52 -15.01
CA VAL A 56 -5.85 -23.38 -15.18
C VAL A 56 -4.39 -23.83 -15.26
N PRO A 57 -3.69 -23.59 -16.38
CA PRO A 57 -2.28 -23.98 -16.55
C PRO A 57 -1.33 -23.01 -15.83
N ALA A 58 -1.61 -22.71 -14.57
CA ALA A 58 -0.83 -21.81 -13.71
C ALA A 58 -0.93 -22.25 -12.25
N SER A 59 0.04 -21.85 -11.44
CA SER A 59 -0.02 -22.07 -9.99
C SER A 59 -0.89 -20.98 -9.36
N VAL A 60 -2.13 -21.35 -9.02
CA VAL A 60 -3.10 -20.45 -8.38
C VAL A 60 -3.38 -20.94 -6.96
N THR A 61 -3.46 -20.00 -6.02
CA THR A 61 -4.02 -20.23 -4.68
C THR A 61 -5.33 -19.46 -4.60
N VAL A 62 -6.40 -20.11 -4.18
CA VAL A 62 -7.73 -19.50 -4.09
C VAL A 62 -8.21 -19.50 -2.65
N PHE A 63 -8.75 -18.38 -2.20
CA PHE A 63 -9.53 -18.25 -0.98
C PHE A 63 -10.98 -17.98 -1.38
N THR A 64 -11.82 -18.95 -1.17
CA THR A 64 -13.27 -18.80 -1.35
C THR A 64 -13.89 -18.06 -0.18
N GLU A 65 -15.10 -17.53 -0.34
CA GLU A 65 -15.86 -16.87 0.74
C GLU A 65 -15.91 -17.72 2.01
N GLU A 66 -16.20 -19.03 1.89
CA GLU A 66 -16.22 -19.94 3.04
C GLU A 66 -14.86 -20.03 3.76
N MET A 67 -13.76 -20.03 2.99
CA MET A 67 -12.40 -20.02 3.58
C MET A 67 -12.10 -18.69 4.26
N LEU A 68 -12.45 -17.56 3.65
CA LEU A 68 -12.27 -16.22 4.21
C LEU A 68 -13.05 -16.07 5.52
N ASP A 69 -14.30 -16.53 5.55
CA ASP A 69 -15.12 -16.51 6.76
C ASP A 69 -14.58 -17.40 7.87
N ARG A 70 -14.15 -18.61 7.54
CA ARG A 70 -13.58 -19.56 8.52
C ARG A 70 -12.24 -19.10 9.09
N THR A 71 -11.43 -18.42 8.32
CA THR A 71 -10.12 -17.93 8.74
C THR A 71 -10.16 -16.52 9.32
N GLY A 72 -11.28 -15.80 9.13
CA GLY A 72 -11.44 -14.43 9.60
C GLY A 72 -10.63 -13.41 8.82
N VAL A 73 -10.14 -13.78 7.64
CA VAL A 73 -9.32 -12.92 6.77
C VAL A 73 -10.13 -11.72 6.28
N GLN A 74 -9.60 -10.53 6.49
CA GLN A 74 -10.18 -9.27 6.05
C GLN A 74 -9.17 -8.36 5.32
N GLN A 75 -7.89 -8.50 5.65
CA GLN A 75 -6.82 -7.64 5.13
C GLN A 75 -5.80 -8.45 4.31
N ALA A 76 -5.01 -7.74 3.52
CA ALA A 76 -4.08 -8.37 2.59
C ALA A 76 -2.97 -9.17 3.26
N ASP A 77 -2.45 -8.72 4.36
CA ASP A 77 -1.41 -9.40 5.12
C ASP A 77 -1.89 -10.75 5.67
N GLU A 78 -3.17 -10.86 6.02
CA GLU A 78 -3.77 -12.06 6.56
C GLU A 78 -3.84 -13.19 5.51
N PHE A 79 -4.31 -12.92 4.27
CA PHE A 79 -4.34 -13.96 3.23
C PHE A 79 -2.97 -14.27 2.64
N VAL A 80 -2.06 -13.28 2.63
CA VAL A 80 -0.68 -13.50 2.18
C VAL A 80 0.05 -14.46 3.11
N GLN A 81 -0.11 -14.32 4.42
CA GLN A 81 0.49 -15.23 5.40
C GLN A 81 0.02 -16.69 5.24
N LEU A 82 -1.18 -16.89 4.74
CA LEU A 82 -1.74 -18.21 4.44
C LEU A 82 -1.30 -18.77 3.08
N THR A 83 -0.53 -18.00 2.29
CA THR A 83 -0.15 -18.37 0.93
C THR A 83 1.32 -18.76 0.84
N ALA A 84 1.59 -20.04 0.56
CA ALA A 84 2.97 -20.53 0.41
C ALA A 84 3.72 -19.80 -0.73
N GLY A 85 4.93 -19.29 -0.41
CA GLY A 85 5.80 -18.60 -1.39
C GLY A 85 5.37 -17.18 -1.71
N VAL A 86 4.53 -16.57 -0.89
CA VAL A 86 4.16 -15.16 -0.96
C VAL A 86 4.46 -14.52 0.39
N THR A 87 5.03 -13.33 0.37
CA THR A 87 5.22 -12.50 1.57
C THR A 87 4.78 -11.09 1.29
N ILE A 88 4.29 -10.40 2.29
CA ILE A 88 3.95 -8.98 2.26
C ILE A 88 4.75 -8.26 3.36
N VAL A 89 5.25 -7.11 3.02
CA VAL A 89 5.76 -6.14 4.00
C VAL A 89 4.92 -4.89 3.82
N SER A 90 4.04 -4.66 4.76
CA SER A 90 3.33 -3.38 4.85
C SER A 90 4.34 -2.35 5.32
N GLY A 91 4.80 -1.53 4.38
CA GLY A 91 5.86 -0.59 4.61
C GLY A 91 5.40 0.56 5.48
N THR A 92 6.17 0.82 6.50
CA THR A 92 6.06 2.03 7.30
C THR A 92 7.30 2.90 7.14
N ALA A 93 8.24 2.49 6.30
CA ALA A 93 9.50 3.16 6.07
C ALA A 93 9.39 4.32 5.07
N GLU A 94 8.46 4.23 4.15
CA GLU A 94 8.17 5.26 3.15
C GLU A 94 6.68 5.33 2.91
N ALA A 95 6.20 6.51 2.56
CA ALA A 95 4.79 6.69 2.26
C ALA A 95 4.38 5.76 1.11
N GLY A 96 3.40 4.88 1.37
CA GLY A 96 2.87 3.97 0.36
C GLY A 96 3.68 2.72 0.05
N ASP A 97 4.68 2.41 0.84
CA ASP A 97 5.53 1.24 0.62
C ASP A 97 4.81 -0.04 1.08
N THR A 98 4.12 -0.71 0.17
CA THR A 98 3.58 -2.06 0.37
C THR A 98 4.25 -3.00 -0.63
N GLN A 99 5.17 -3.82 -0.14
CA GLN A 99 5.97 -4.73 -0.94
C GLN A 99 5.38 -6.14 -0.89
N ILE A 100 5.01 -6.65 -2.04
CA ILE A 100 4.56 -8.03 -2.19
C ILE A 100 5.63 -8.82 -2.94
N ASN A 101 6.05 -9.93 -2.36
CA ASN A 101 7.04 -10.81 -2.93
C ASN A 101 6.39 -12.15 -3.28
N ILE A 102 6.51 -12.58 -4.52
CA ILE A 102 6.05 -13.89 -4.98
C ILE A 102 7.24 -14.68 -5.50
N ARG A 103 7.51 -15.85 -4.89
CA ARG A 103 8.61 -16.75 -5.27
C ARG A 103 9.99 -16.07 -5.34
N GLY A 104 10.25 -15.14 -4.43
CA GLY A 104 11.52 -14.41 -4.37
C GLY A 104 11.64 -13.24 -5.35
N ILE A 105 10.64 -12.99 -6.21
CA ILE A 105 10.60 -11.80 -7.05
C ILE A 105 9.93 -10.70 -6.24
N ASN A 106 10.74 -9.71 -5.84
CA ASN A 106 10.31 -8.56 -5.06
C ASN A 106 10.34 -7.30 -5.93
N GLY A 107 9.39 -6.39 -5.71
CA GLY A 107 9.52 -5.01 -6.13
C GLY A 107 10.62 -4.33 -5.30
N ALA A 108 11.41 -3.45 -5.90
CA ALA A 108 12.27 -2.60 -5.12
C ALA A 108 11.42 -1.58 -4.36
N ARG A 109 11.89 -1.18 -3.16
CA ARG A 109 11.38 -0.02 -2.45
C ARG A 109 11.41 1.18 -3.42
N ASP A 110 10.43 2.05 -3.39
CA ASP A 110 10.27 3.21 -4.29
C ASP A 110 10.05 2.88 -5.78
N ALA A 111 9.99 1.62 -6.14
CA ALA A 111 9.73 1.19 -7.51
C ALA A 111 8.26 0.79 -7.72
N GLU A 112 7.90 0.55 -8.96
CA GLU A 112 6.62 -0.05 -9.30
C GLU A 112 6.53 -1.47 -8.74
N SER A 113 5.34 -1.88 -8.31
CA SER A 113 5.08 -3.25 -7.84
C SER A 113 5.43 -4.28 -8.92
N SER A 114 5.95 -5.42 -8.51
CA SER A 114 6.14 -6.58 -9.40
C SER A 114 4.90 -7.49 -9.48
N VAL A 115 3.87 -7.20 -8.67
CA VAL A 115 2.63 -7.97 -8.57
C VAL A 115 1.45 -7.10 -9.01
N ALA A 116 0.66 -7.57 -9.97
CA ALA A 116 -0.56 -6.90 -10.38
C ALA A 116 -1.65 -7.08 -9.31
N LEU A 117 -2.32 -5.99 -8.96
CA LEU A 117 -3.53 -6.00 -8.14
C LEU A 117 -4.74 -5.75 -9.03
N VAL A 118 -5.68 -6.67 -9.03
CA VAL A 118 -6.91 -6.60 -9.84
C VAL A 118 -8.11 -6.74 -8.93
N VAL A 119 -9.03 -5.78 -8.95
CA VAL A 119 -10.27 -5.83 -8.18
C VAL A 119 -11.46 -5.77 -9.13
N ASP A 120 -12.31 -6.80 -9.10
CA ASP A 120 -13.47 -6.98 -9.99
C ASP A 120 -13.15 -6.84 -11.49
N GLY A 121 -11.96 -7.31 -11.87
CA GLY A 121 -11.44 -7.27 -13.23
C GLY A 121 -10.76 -5.95 -13.64
N ILE A 122 -10.66 -4.97 -12.75
CA ILE A 122 -10.02 -3.67 -12.98
C ILE A 122 -8.62 -3.66 -12.37
N LEU A 123 -7.59 -3.37 -13.18
CA LEU A 123 -6.21 -3.28 -12.73
C LEU A 123 -6.01 -2.01 -11.88
N LYS A 124 -5.49 -2.18 -10.68
CA LYS A 124 -5.08 -1.11 -9.76
C LYS A 124 -3.61 -0.80 -9.93
N THR A 125 -3.25 0.46 -9.89
CA THR A 125 -1.89 0.93 -10.12
C THR A 125 -1.09 1.16 -8.84
N ASN A 126 -1.78 1.33 -7.70
CA ASN A 126 -1.18 1.57 -6.40
C ASN A 126 -1.47 0.41 -5.44
N THR A 127 -0.45 -0.40 -5.12
CA THR A 127 -0.56 -1.55 -4.21
C THR A 127 -0.71 -1.14 -2.74
N ALA A 128 -0.44 0.12 -2.37
CA ALA A 128 -0.68 0.62 -1.02
C ALA A 128 -2.17 0.56 -0.61
N GLN A 129 -3.07 0.48 -1.59
CA GLN A 129 -4.50 0.26 -1.33
C GLN A 129 -4.79 -1.06 -0.59
N LEU A 130 -3.88 -2.04 -0.65
CA LEU A 130 -4.00 -3.29 0.11
C LEU A 130 -3.87 -3.10 1.63
N ASN A 131 -3.40 -1.95 2.10
CA ASN A 131 -3.36 -1.60 3.52
C ASN A 131 -4.75 -1.25 4.10
N GLN A 132 -5.77 -1.23 3.26
CA GLN A 132 -7.14 -0.89 3.60
C GLN A 132 -8.11 -1.99 3.14
N ASP A 133 -9.25 -2.13 3.80
CA ASP A 133 -10.26 -3.11 3.43
C ASP A 133 -10.77 -2.87 2.01
N GLN A 134 -10.99 -3.93 1.24
CA GLN A 134 -11.38 -3.87 -0.16
C GLN A 134 -12.90 -4.08 -0.38
N GLY A 135 -13.72 -3.81 0.64
CA GLY A 135 -15.16 -4.08 0.64
C GLY A 135 -15.47 -5.53 1.05
N THR A 136 -16.68 -5.99 0.76
CA THR A 136 -17.11 -7.37 1.11
C THR A 136 -16.46 -8.36 0.15
N LEU A 137 -15.47 -9.09 0.63
CA LEU A 137 -14.70 -10.07 -0.17
C LEU A 137 -15.54 -11.31 -0.45
N ARG A 138 -15.50 -11.80 -1.70
CA ARG A 138 -16.09 -13.07 -2.14
C ARG A 138 -15.03 -14.09 -2.50
N GLN A 139 -13.99 -13.67 -3.19
CA GLN A 139 -12.91 -14.57 -3.60
C GLN A 139 -11.61 -13.79 -3.72
N ILE A 140 -10.50 -14.45 -3.39
CA ILE A 140 -9.14 -13.96 -3.65
C ILE A 140 -8.38 -15.05 -4.38
N GLU A 141 -7.77 -14.69 -5.50
CA GLU A 141 -6.94 -15.57 -6.32
C GLU A 141 -5.52 -15.02 -6.35
N ILE A 142 -4.53 -15.84 -6.07
CA ILE A 142 -3.12 -15.45 -6.13
C ILE A 142 -2.43 -16.29 -7.20
N LEU A 143 -2.13 -15.65 -8.32
CA LEU A 143 -1.43 -16.25 -9.45
C LEU A 143 0.07 -16.07 -9.27
N LYS A 144 0.82 -17.17 -9.28
CA LYS A 144 2.26 -17.17 -9.06
C LYS A 144 3.02 -17.37 -10.37
N GLY A 145 3.89 -16.44 -10.69
CA GLY A 145 4.69 -16.40 -11.93
C GLY A 145 4.22 -15.32 -12.91
N PRO A 146 5.00 -15.02 -13.95
CA PRO A 146 4.76 -13.89 -14.85
C PRO A 146 3.36 -13.91 -15.50
N GLN A 147 2.66 -12.79 -15.40
CA GLN A 147 1.32 -12.59 -15.98
C GLN A 147 1.24 -11.35 -16.90
N GLY A 148 2.40 -10.81 -17.32
CA GLY A 148 2.46 -9.57 -18.10
C GLY A 148 1.64 -9.58 -19.39
N ALA A 149 1.61 -10.69 -20.13
CA ALA A 149 0.83 -10.79 -21.36
C ALA A 149 -0.69 -10.62 -21.16
N LEU A 150 -1.21 -10.93 -19.96
CA LEU A 150 -2.63 -10.81 -19.63
C LEU A 150 -2.96 -9.51 -18.88
N TYR A 151 -2.15 -9.14 -17.88
CA TYR A 151 -2.42 -8.01 -17.02
C TYR A 151 -1.55 -6.77 -17.31
N GLY A 152 -0.47 -6.94 -18.11
CA GLY A 152 0.43 -5.86 -18.47
C GLY A 152 1.45 -5.53 -17.38
N ARG A 153 1.59 -4.25 -17.10
CA ARG A 153 2.56 -3.75 -16.11
C ARG A 153 2.29 -4.31 -14.71
N ASN A 154 3.32 -4.30 -13.88
CA ASN A 154 3.28 -4.77 -12.50
C ASN A 154 2.94 -6.26 -12.34
N ALA A 155 3.07 -7.10 -13.37
CA ALA A 155 2.70 -8.51 -13.33
C ALA A 155 3.89 -9.47 -13.56
N ALA A 156 5.11 -9.04 -13.25
CA ALA A 156 6.32 -9.84 -13.46
C ALA A 156 6.44 -11.01 -12.47
N ALA A 157 6.01 -10.84 -11.22
CA ALA A 157 6.04 -11.86 -10.20
C ALA A 157 4.73 -12.67 -10.13
N GLY A 158 3.61 -12.03 -10.48
CA GLY A 158 2.29 -12.64 -10.40
C GLY A 158 1.16 -11.63 -10.39
N ALA A 159 -0.03 -12.08 -9.97
CA ALA A 159 -1.20 -11.23 -9.80
C ALA A 159 -2.01 -11.65 -8.57
N ILE A 160 -2.61 -10.68 -7.90
CA ILE A 160 -3.64 -10.86 -6.88
C ILE A 160 -4.94 -10.36 -7.48
N VAL A 161 -5.92 -11.24 -7.58
CA VAL A 161 -7.24 -10.94 -8.13
C VAL A 161 -8.25 -11.04 -7.00
N ILE A 162 -8.95 -9.96 -6.73
CA ILE A 162 -9.96 -9.84 -5.69
C ILE A 162 -11.32 -9.69 -6.34
N GLN A 163 -12.27 -10.50 -5.91
CA GLN A 163 -13.67 -10.36 -6.27
C GLN A 163 -14.46 -9.90 -5.04
N THR A 164 -15.27 -8.86 -5.22
CA THR A 164 -16.17 -8.34 -4.17
C THR A 164 -17.62 -8.73 -4.45
N LEU A 165 -18.46 -8.63 -3.41
CA LEU A 165 -19.87 -8.96 -3.52
C LEU A 165 -20.55 -8.17 -4.64
N LYS A 166 -21.24 -8.88 -5.52
CA LYS A 166 -22.27 -8.31 -6.42
C LYS A 166 -23.64 -8.37 -5.75
N PRO A 167 -24.55 -7.41 -6.01
CA PRO A 167 -25.91 -7.51 -5.51
C PRO A 167 -26.64 -8.71 -6.11
N GLY A 168 -27.40 -9.41 -5.28
CA GLY A 168 -28.27 -10.52 -5.70
C GLY A 168 -29.73 -10.11 -5.78
N ASP A 169 -30.59 -11.07 -6.14
CA ASP A 169 -32.03 -10.89 -6.30
C ASP A 169 -32.78 -10.77 -4.97
N ILE A 170 -32.13 -11.10 -3.87
CA ILE A 170 -32.70 -11.03 -2.52
C ILE A 170 -31.89 -10.08 -1.65
N MET A 171 -32.60 -9.43 -0.72
CA MET A 171 -31.91 -8.61 0.27
C MET A 171 -31.13 -9.49 1.25
N GLU A 172 -29.86 -9.26 1.36
CA GLU A 172 -28.98 -9.91 2.34
C GLU A 172 -28.08 -8.88 3.05
N GLY A 173 -27.52 -9.25 4.17
CA GLY A 173 -26.62 -8.36 4.91
C GLY A 173 -25.91 -9.10 6.04
N GLY A 174 -24.81 -8.53 6.48
CA GLY A 174 -24.01 -9.10 7.54
C GLY A 174 -23.36 -8.02 8.40
N ILE A 175 -23.10 -8.38 9.65
CA ILE A 175 -22.33 -7.56 10.59
C ILE A 175 -21.31 -8.48 11.25
N LYS A 176 -20.04 -8.08 11.25
CA LYS A 176 -18.97 -8.75 11.97
C LYS A 176 -18.35 -7.78 12.97
N VAL A 177 -18.16 -8.21 14.19
CA VAL A 177 -17.46 -7.44 15.22
C VAL A 177 -16.47 -8.34 15.95
N SER A 178 -15.28 -7.82 16.23
CA SER A 178 -14.29 -8.52 17.05
C SER A 178 -13.60 -7.56 18.00
N ALA A 179 -13.12 -8.10 19.11
CA ALA A 179 -12.35 -7.37 20.09
C ALA A 179 -11.18 -8.26 20.56
N ALA A 180 -10.01 -7.66 20.70
CA ALA A 180 -8.80 -8.34 21.15
C ALA A 180 -8.03 -7.46 22.15
N GLU A 181 -6.88 -7.94 22.60
CA GLU A 181 -5.97 -7.19 23.48
C GLU A 181 -5.53 -5.88 22.82
N ASP A 182 -4.94 -4.99 23.61
CA ASP A 182 -4.42 -3.69 23.17
C ASP A 182 -5.48 -2.78 22.52
N ASN A 183 -6.70 -2.80 23.06
CA ASN A 183 -7.84 -2.04 22.54
C ASN A 183 -8.07 -2.27 21.03
N THR A 184 -7.84 -3.50 20.57
CA THR A 184 -8.09 -3.85 19.19
C THR A 184 -9.56 -4.15 18.97
N TYR A 185 -10.19 -3.38 18.10
CA TYR A 185 -11.58 -3.53 17.71
C TYR A 185 -11.68 -3.54 16.19
N LYS A 186 -12.43 -4.51 15.66
CA LYS A 186 -12.77 -4.56 14.23
C LYS A 186 -14.29 -4.64 14.11
N ALA A 187 -14.86 -3.85 13.23
CA ALA A 187 -16.28 -3.88 12.89
C ALA A 187 -16.44 -3.74 11.38
N SER A 188 -17.26 -4.59 10.78
CA SER A 188 -17.66 -4.45 9.39
C SER A 188 -19.13 -4.78 9.22
N ALA A 189 -19.78 -4.13 8.28
CA ALA A 189 -21.17 -4.38 7.94
C ALA A 189 -21.39 -4.20 6.44
N TYR A 190 -22.31 -4.97 5.89
CA TYR A 190 -22.77 -4.78 4.53
C TYR A 190 -24.28 -5.02 4.41
N VAL A 191 -24.87 -4.44 3.40
CA VAL A 191 -26.20 -4.74 2.91
C VAL A 191 -26.17 -4.82 1.39
N SER A 192 -26.75 -5.87 0.85
CA SER A 192 -27.00 -6.09 -0.57
C SER A 192 -28.52 -6.12 -0.77
N MET A 193 -29.01 -5.34 -1.73
CA MET A 193 -30.44 -5.24 -1.97
C MET A 193 -30.75 -5.10 -3.46
N PRO A 194 -31.82 -5.75 -3.96
CA PRO A 194 -32.32 -5.46 -5.29
C PRO A 194 -32.93 -4.05 -5.36
N VAL A 195 -32.81 -3.41 -6.50
CA VAL A 195 -33.37 -2.09 -6.82
C VAL A 195 -34.25 -2.24 -8.05
N GLY A 196 -35.53 -2.55 -7.84
CA GLY A 196 -36.42 -2.99 -8.92
C GLY A 196 -36.10 -4.39 -9.40
N ASP A 197 -36.44 -4.69 -10.66
CA ASP A 197 -36.33 -6.04 -11.24
C ASP A 197 -35.00 -6.26 -11.99
N SER A 198 -34.24 -5.20 -12.26
CA SER A 198 -33.06 -5.25 -13.14
C SER A 198 -31.83 -4.51 -12.58
N ALA A 199 -31.86 -4.15 -11.30
CA ALA A 199 -30.71 -3.52 -10.67
C ALA A 199 -30.55 -3.94 -9.22
N GLY A 200 -29.35 -3.76 -8.69
CA GLY A 200 -29.05 -4.00 -7.29
C GLY A 200 -27.98 -3.08 -6.75
N LEU A 201 -27.95 -2.96 -5.43
CA LEU A 201 -27.03 -2.10 -4.69
C LEU A 201 -26.38 -2.87 -3.55
N VAL A 202 -25.06 -2.79 -3.44
CA VAL A 202 -24.32 -3.19 -2.23
C VAL A 202 -23.75 -1.94 -1.59
N LEU A 203 -23.97 -1.82 -0.28
CA LEU A 203 -23.29 -0.83 0.57
C LEU A 203 -22.52 -1.58 1.64
N SER A 204 -21.26 -1.26 1.84
CA SER A 204 -20.45 -1.84 2.91
C SER A 204 -19.60 -0.78 3.59
N GLY A 205 -19.18 -1.08 4.81
CA GLY A 205 -18.27 -0.24 5.56
C GLY A 205 -17.53 -1.04 6.62
N SER A 206 -16.31 -0.59 6.92
CA SER A 206 -15.47 -1.19 7.96
C SER A 206 -14.85 -0.12 8.85
N TYR A 207 -14.53 -0.52 10.07
CA TYR A 207 -13.75 0.25 11.04
C TYR A 207 -12.86 -0.70 11.83
N ASN A 208 -11.55 -0.44 11.80
CA ASN A 208 -10.56 -1.22 12.53
C ASN A 208 -9.68 -0.26 13.33
N THR A 209 -9.40 -0.59 14.57
CA THR A 209 -8.50 0.19 15.41
C THR A 209 -7.69 -0.72 16.33
N THR A 210 -6.47 -0.32 16.63
CA THR A 210 -5.61 -0.94 17.64
C THR A 210 -4.71 0.12 18.26
N ASP A 211 -4.47 0.03 19.56
CA ASP A 211 -3.46 0.83 20.25
C ASP A 211 -2.03 0.30 20.02
N GLY A 212 -1.90 -0.90 19.43
CA GLY A 212 -0.63 -1.58 19.27
C GLY A 212 -0.04 -2.17 20.55
N PHE A 213 0.94 -3.04 20.36
CA PHE A 213 1.59 -3.78 21.42
C PHE A 213 2.73 -2.99 22.07
N TYR A 214 3.51 -2.24 21.26
CA TYR A 214 4.71 -1.56 21.71
C TYR A 214 4.42 -0.21 22.36
N ARG A 215 5.39 0.28 23.13
CA ARG A 215 5.30 1.55 23.82
C ARG A 215 6.57 2.36 23.61
N ASN A 216 6.41 3.66 23.43
CA ASN A 216 7.51 4.59 23.37
C ASN A 216 7.86 5.07 24.79
N SER A 217 9.02 4.66 25.28
CA SER A 217 9.45 4.95 26.65
C SER A 217 9.75 6.43 26.89
N PHE A 218 10.18 7.15 25.86
CA PHE A 218 10.44 8.60 25.96
C PHE A 218 9.14 9.41 26.03
N LEU A 219 8.12 9.02 25.30
CA LEU A 219 6.80 9.65 25.29
C LEU A 219 5.88 9.09 26.40
N ASN A 220 6.39 8.97 27.62
CA ASN A 220 5.65 8.49 28.79
C ASN A 220 5.00 7.12 28.62
N ASN A 221 5.66 6.20 27.94
CA ASN A 221 5.14 4.88 27.58
C ASN A 221 3.85 4.94 26.76
N ALA A 222 3.71 5.96 25.93
CA ALA A 222 2.57 6.09 25.05
C ALA A 222 2.53 4.94 24.01
N LYS A 223 1.33 4.50 23.68
CA LYS A 223 1.05 3.54 22.61
C LYS A 223 0.98 4.29 21.29
N VAL A 224 2.15 4.56 20.69
CA VAL A 224 2.33 5.34 19.46
C VAL A 224 3.41 4.74 18.56
N VAL A 225 3.64 3.43 18.69
CA VAL A 225 4.71 2.71 17.98
C VAL A 225 4.14 1.90 16.82
N ASP A 226 3.00 1.26 17.05
CA ASP A 226 2.30 0.38 16.13
C ASP A 226 0.77 0.54 16.24
N ASP A 227 0.31 1.69 16.71
CA ASP A 227 -1.10 2.06 16.71
C ASP A 227 -1.61 2.29 15.28
N GLN A 228 -2.86 1.91 15.02
CA GLN A 228 -3.49 2.09 13.72
C GLN A 228 -5.00 2.25 13.85
N GLU A 229 -5.57 3.11 13.04
CA GLU A 229 -7.00 3.24 12.81
C GLU A 229 -7.27 3.26 11.31
N THR A 230 -8.23 2.46 10.85
CA THR A 230 -8.69 2.44 9.46
C THR A 230 -10.20 2.42 9.40
N TRP A 231 -10.77 3.12 8.43
CA TRP A 231 -12.18 2.97 8.10
C TRP A 231 -12.39 3.07 6.59
N SER A 232 -13.41 2.39 6.09
CA SER A 232 -13.81 2.47 4.70
C SER A 232 -15.32 2.47 4.52
N VAL A 233 -15.77 3.03 3.40
CA VAL A 233 -17.13 2.94 2.90
C VAL A 233 -17.09 2.64 1.42
N ASP A 234 -17.83 1.61 1.00
CA ASP A 234 -17.88 1.13 -0.37
C ASP A 234 -19.33 1.07 -0.85
N GLY A 235 -19.57 1.45 -2.09
CA GLY A 235 -20.84 1.31 -2.78
C GLY A 235 -20.65 0.66 -4.15
N ARG A 236 -21.51 -0.31 -4.49
CA ARG A 236 -21.54 -0.97 -5.81
C ARG A 236 -22.96 -1.04 -6.31
N PHE A 237 -23.21 -0.46 -7.46
CA PHE A 237 -24.49 -0.48 -8.15
C PHE A 237 -24.34 -1.25 -9.44
N VAL A 238 -25.16 -2.29 -9.64
CA VAL A 238 -25.19 -3.10 -10.86
C VAL A 238 -26.58 -2.98 -11.46
N ALA A 239 -26.63 -2.75 -12.76
CA ALA A 239 -27.90 -2.66 -13.50
C ALA A 239 -27.82 -3.43 -14.81
N GLU A 240 -28.86 -4.20 -15.11
CA GLU A 240 -29.07 -4.86 -16.39
C GLU A 240 -29.91 -3.94 -17.28
N LEU A 241 -29.36 -3.59 -18.45
CA LEU A 241 -30.01 -2.76 -19.45
C LEU A 241 -30.50 -3.65 -20.60
N GLY A 242 -31.65 -4.31 -20.38
CA GLY A 242 -32.13 -5.41 -21.21
C GLY A 242 -31.34 -6.70 -20.98
N ASP A 243 -31.54 -7.70 -21.85
CA ASP A 243 -31.05 -9.06 -21.62
C ASP A 243 -29.54 -9.26 -21.91
N ALA A 244 -28.89 -8.25 -22.48
CA ALA A 244 -27.53 -8.42 -22.99
C ALA A 244 -26.50 -7.41 -22.43
N THR A 245 -26.92 -6.44 -21.59
CA THR A 245 -26.03 -5.37 -21.14
C THR A 245 -26.05 -5.22 -19.64
N GLU A 246 -24.90 -5.35 -18.99
CA GLU A 246 -24.67 -5.05 -17.58
C GLU A 246 -23.84 -3.79 -17.44
N VAL A 247 -24.24 -2.91 -16.52
CA VAL A 247 -23.44 -1.76 -16.05
C VAL A 247 -23.15 -1.92 -14.56
N ASP A 248 -21.89 -1.87 -14.19
CA ASP A 248 -21.39 -2.02 -12.82
C ASP A 248 -20.63 -0.75 -12.42
N VAL A 249 -21.13 0.00 -11.46
CA VAL A 249 -20.55 1.24 -10.97
C VAL A 249 -20.12 1.05 -9.53
N LYS A 250 -18.87 1.39 -9.22
CA LYS A 250 -18.32 1.32 -7.86
C LYS A 250 -17.78 2.67 -7.43
N ALA A 251 -17.95 2.98 -6.15
CA ALA A 251 -17.28 4.08 -5.49
C ALA A 251 -16.80 3.63 -4.11
N ARG A 252 -15.59 4.06 -3.74
CA ARG A 252 -14.95 3.73 -2.48
C ARG A 252 -14.27 4.94 -1.89
N TYR A 253 -14.38 5.10 -0.59
CA TYR A 253 -13.54 5.99 0.19
C TYR A 253 -12.97 5.24 1.40
N ALA A 254 -11.68 5.39 1.65
CA ALA A 254 -11.02 4.77 2.78
C ALA A 254 -9.98 5.73 3.38
N ASP A 255 -9.80 5.63 4.70
CA ASP A 255 -8.84 6.43 5.46
C ASP A 255 -8.08 5.51 6.42
N LEU A 256 -6.79 5.73 6.52
CA LEU A 256 -5.89 5.06 7.43
C LEU A 256 -5.06 6.12 8.16
N SER A 257 -4.99 6.01 9.46
CA SER A 257 -4.07 6.78 10.29
C SER A 257 -3.41 5.87 11.32
N GLY A 258 -2.14 6.14 11.66
CA GLY A 258 -1.43 5.31 12.61
C GLY A 258 0.03 5.70 12.76
N ALA A 259 0.79 4.82 13.38
CA ALA A 259 2.22 4.98 13.52
C ALA A 259 2.95 4.70 12.21
N SER A 260 4.07 5.37 12.02
CA SER A 260 5.00 5.12 10.92
C SER A 260 6.28 4.46 11.44
N ILE A 261 7.41 4.76 10.79
CA ILE A 261 8.71 4.19 11.12
C ILE A 261 9.07 4.45 12.58
N ASN A 262 9.36 3.37 13.27
CA ASN A 262 10.04 3.38 14.56
C ASN A 262 11.31 2.58 14.45
N PHE A 263 12.45 3.20 14.75
CA PHE A 263 13.73 2.52 14.69
C PHE A 263 13.98 1.76 15.99
N ASN A 264 14.43 0.52 15.83
CA ASN A 264 15.01 -0.27 16.90
C ASN A 264 16.37 -0.75 16.42
N THR A 265 17.44 -0.31 17.10
CA THR A 265 18.79 -0.50 16.63
C THR A 265 19.56 -1.44 17.56
N ALA A 266 20.08 -2.54 16.99
CA ALA A 266 21.04 -3.41 17.67
C ALA A 266 22.45 -3.13 17.16
N PHE A 267 23.42 -2.97 18.07
CA PHE A 267 24.81 -2.76 17.70
C PHE A 267 25.58 -4.08 17.61
N HIS A 268 25.71 -4.57 16.40
CA HIS A 268 26.53 -5.74 16.12
C HIS A 268 27.65 -5.37 15.13
N LEU A 269 28.71 -4.77 15.67
CA LEU A 269 29.87 -4.29 14.90
C LEU A 269 31.11 -5.14 15.23
N PRO A 270 31.35 -6.27 14.53
CA PRO A 270 32.42 -7.22 14.85
C PRO A 270 33.81 -6.61 14.92
N ASN A 271 34.08 -5.61 14.06
CA ASN A 271 35.38 -4.93 14.02
C ASN A 271 35.67 -4.05 15.25
N PHE A 272 34.66 -3.77 16.05
CA PHE A 272 34.75 -2.93 17.23
C PHE A 272 34.57 -3.71 18.54
N ALA A 273 34.31 -4.99 18.50
CA ALA A 273 34.05 -5.84 19.66
C ALA A 273 35.19 -5.81 20.71
N GLY A 274 36.43 -5.56 20.26
CA GLY A 274 37.59 -5.42 21.13
C GLY A 274 37.77 -4.01 21.72
N VAL A 275 36.99 -3.04 21.29
CA VAL A 275 37.04 -1.66 21.78
C VAL A 275 36.10 -1.49 22.97
N ASP A 276 34.85 -1.92 22.82
CA ASP A 276 33.86 -1.94 23.88
C ASP A 276 32.81 -3.03 23.58
N PRO A 277 32.43 -3.87 24.58
CA PRO A 277 31.37 -4.87 24.42
C PRO A 277 30.03 -4.31 23.97
N ALA A 278 29.72 -3.04 24.27
CA ALA A 278 28.49 -2.37 23.83
C ALA A 278 28.35 -2.27 22.31
N PHE A 279 29.46 -2.35 21.58
CA PHE A 279 29.46 -2.39 20.10
C PHE A 279 29.21 -3.78 19.50
N PHE A 280 29.13 -4.78 20.33
CA PHE A 280 28.96 -6.16 19.89
C PHE A 280 27.80 -6.82 20.63
N GLU A 281 26.63 -6.27 20.47
CA GLU A 281 25.41 -6.82 21.03
C GLU A 281 25.05 -8.16 20.36
N ASP A 282 24.59 -9.12 21.13
CA ASP A 282 23.98 -10.33 20.57
C ASP A 282 22.57 -10.01 20.06
N VAL A 283 22.43 -9.93 18.75
CA VAL A 283 21.16 -9.63 18.08
C VAL A 283 20.04 -10.61 18.38
N ASN A 284 20.38 -11.84 18.81
CA ASN A 284 19.39 -12.86 19.17
C ASN A 284 18.77 -12.62 20.55
N THR A 285 19.41 -11.84 21.38
CA THR A 285 18.95 -11.48 22.74
C THR A 285 18.52 -10.03 22.85
N HIS A 286 18.56 -9.29 21.73
CA HIS A 286 18.17 -7.90 21.68
C HIS A 286 16.72 -7.71 22.14
N LYS A 287 16.50 -6.70 22.97
CA LYS A 287 15.15 -6.32 23.41
C LYS A 287 14.70 -5.09 22.65
N PHE A 288 13.56 -5.19 22.00
CA PHE A 288 12.95 -4.08 21.30
C PHE A 288 12.57 -2.98 22.29
N GLY A 289 13.15 -1.78 22.10
CA GLY A 289 12.86 -0.58 22.86
C GLY A 289 12.68 0.60 21.91
N TYR A 290 11.66 1.43 22.15
CA TYR A 290 11.30 2.56 21.30
C TYR A 290 11.37 3.84 22.11
N TYR A 291 12.14 4.82 21.61
CA TYR A 291 12.50 6.01 22.35
C TYR A 291 12.41 7.30 21.52
N SER A 292 11.80 7.28 20.34
CA SER A 292 11.71 8.48 19.50
C SER A 292 11.06 9.64 20.26
N ASN A 293 11.59 10.84 20.10
CA ASN A 293 11.05 12.07 20.70
C ASN A 293 9.89 12.65 19.88
N ILE A 294 9.70 12.16 18.67
CA ILE A 294 8.65 12.57 17.74
C ILE A 294 7.65 11.42 17.62
N ARG A 295 6.36 11.73 17.73
CA ARG A 295 5.33 10.76 17.42
C ARG A 295 5.36 10.47 15.92
N PRO A 296 5.67 9.25 15.51
CA PRO A 296 5.61 8.87 14.10
C PRO A 296 4.15 8.77 13.65
N THR A 297 3.85 9.24 12.43
CA THR A 297 2.51 9.17 11.86
C THR A 297 2.55 8.67 10.44
N ASN A 298 1.56 7.86 10.06
CA ASN A 298 1.32 7.40 8.70
C ASN A 298 -0.16 7.60 8.40
N ASP A 299 -0.47 8.48 7.46
CA ASP A 299 -1.83 8.81 7.05
C ASP A 299 -1.99 8.47 5.57
N GLN A 300 -3.10 7.81 5.23
CA GLN A 300 -3.45 7.48 3.85
C GLN A 300 -4.94 7.70 3.62
N THR A 301 -5.28 8.50 2.61
CA THR A 301 -6.65 8.60 2.11
C THR A 301 -6.72 8.00 0.70
N THR A 302 -7.82 7.32 0.41
CA THR A 302 -8.07 6.70 -0.90
C THR A 302 -9.47 7.04 -1.35
N PHE A 303 -9.60 7.61 -2.52
CA PHE A 303 -10.89 7.74 -3.21
C PHE A 303 -10.80 7.07 -4.58
N GLU A 304 -11.75 6.19 -4.87
CA GLU A 304 -11.84 5.51 -6.15
C GLU A 304 -13.26 5.49 -6.67
N THR A 305 -13.40 5.58 -7.98
CA THR A 305 -14.66 5.30 -8.66
C THR A 305 -14.40 4.63 -9.99
N SER A 306 -15.23 3.66 -10.34
CA SER A 306 -15.13 2.94 -11.61
C SER A 306 -16.50 2.69 -12.21
N VAL A 307 -16.50 2.56 -13.52
CA VAL A 307 -17.66 2.09 -14.29
C VAL A 307 -17.19 0.98 -15.23
N LYS A 308 -17.94 -0.12 -15.24
CA LYS A 308 -17.71 -1.24 -16.16
C LYS A 308 -19.00 -1.55 -16.91
N LEU A 309 -18.89 -1.69 -18.20
CA LEU A 309 -19.94 -2.13 -19.12
C LEU A 309 -19.57 -3.50 -19.66
N THR A 310 -20.51 -4.44 -19.59
CA THR A 310 -20.43 -5.72 -20.28
C THR A 310 -21.62 -5.83 -21.22
N HIS A 311 -21.37 -6.16 -22.49
CA HIS A 311 -22.43 -6.36 -23.47
C HIS A 311 -22.21 -7.66 -24.24
N GLU A 312 -23.20 -8.54 -24.23
CA GLU A 312 -23.15 -9.81 -24.90
C GLU A 312 -23.79 -9.72 -26.30
N PHE A 313 -22.96 -9.94 -27.32
CA PHE A 313 -23.42 -10.18 -28.69
C PHE A 313 -23.56 -11.70 -28.92
N ASP A 314 -24.19 -12.11 -30.01
CA ASP A 314 -24.39 -13.51 -30.32
C ASP A 314 -23.09 -14.35 -30.32
N ALA A 315 -21.96 -13.77 -30.78
CA ALA A 315 -20.69 -14.49 -30.96
C ALA A 315 -19.54 -13.97 -30.10
N MET A 316 -19.73 -12.86 -29.39
CA MET A 316 -18.66 -12.23 -28.61
C MET A 316 -19.21 -11.35 -27.49
N THR A 317 -18.40 -11.12 -26.46
CA THR A 317 -18.68 -10.21 -25.35
C THR A 317 -17.77 -9.00 -25.45
N LEU A 318 -18.36 -7.81 -25.37
CA LEU A 318 -17.65 -6.55 -25.14
C LEU A 318 -17.56 -6.29 -23.63
N THR A 319 -16.35 -6.05 -23.14
CA THR A 319 -16.13 -5.50 -21.81
C THR A 319 -15.40 -4.17 -21.96
N ALA A 320 -15.94 -3.11 -21.37
CA ALA A 320 -15.27 -1.82 -21.31
C ALA A 320 -15.34 -1.26 -19.89
N TRP A 321 -14.24 -0.69 -19.39
CA TRP A 321 -14.25 -0.06 -18.08
C TRP A 321 -13.37 1.19 -18.02
N ALA A 322 -13.67 2.06 -17.06
CA ALA A 322 -12.84 3.20 -16.69
C ALA A 322 -12.74 3.30 -15.18
N LEU A 323 -11.59 3.73 -14.69
CA LEU A 323 -11.26 3.95 -13.28
C LEU A 323 -10.67 5.33 -13.10
N TYR A 324 -11.11 6.01 -12.04
CA TYR A 324 -10.41 7.14 -11.41
C TYR A 324 -10.01 6.74 -9.99
N SER A 325 -8.77 6.99 -9.63
CA SER A 325 -8.22 6.71 -8.31
C SER A 325 -7.38 7.90 -7.85
N ASP A 326 -7.54 8.28 -6.58
CA ASP A 326 -6.79 9.35 -5.90
C ASP A 326 -6.34 8.80 -4.55
N VAL A 327 -5.02 8.70 -4.35
CA VAL A 327 -4.40 8.13 -3.15
C VAL A 327 -3.37 9.11 -2.62
N ASP A 328 -3.69 9.73 -1.50
CA ASP A 328 -2.79 10.65 -0.79
C ASP A 328 -2.19 9.94 0.43
N GLN A 329 -0.88 9.98 0.54
CA GLN A 329 -0.14 9.41 1.66
C GLN A 329 0.85 10.42 2.23
N ALA A 330 0.91 10.47 3.55
CA ALA A 330 1.86 11.31 4.26
C ALA A 330 2.39 10.60 5.50
N LEU A 331 3.69 10.72 5.71
CA LEU A 331 4.40 10.06 6.81
C LEU A 331 5.26 11.09 7.54
N THR A 332 5.23 11.06 8.87
CA THR A 332 6.20 11.75 9.72
C THR A 332 6.97 10.74 10.55
N ALA A 333 8.26 10.96 10.73
CA ALA A 333 9.09 10.11 11.55
C ALA A 333 10.23 10.91 12.20
N ASP A 334 10.86 10.28 13.16
CA ASP A 334 12.14 10.69 13.68
C ASP A 334 13.22 10.43 12.61
N GLY A 335 14.03 11.43 12.31
CA GLY A 335 15.03 11.38 11.22
C GLY A 335 16.35 10.72 11.59
N THR A 336 16.39 9.96 12.65
CA THR A 336 17.58 9.37 13.29
C THR A 336 18.64 8.83 12.35
N SER A 337 18.24 8.15 11.30
CA SER A 337 19.21 7.48 10.43
C SER A 337 19.84 8.38 9.37
N ALA A 338 19.24 9.52 9.09
CA ALA A 338 19.59 10.30 7.92
C ALA A 338 20.45 11.55 8.21
N ASP A 339 20.18 12.25 9.29
CA ASP A 339 20.83 13.54 9.57
C ASP A 339 22.01 13.47 10.55
N PHE A 340 22.20 12.33 11.15
CA PHE A 340 23.16 12.12 12.21
C PHE A 340 24.58 12.58 11.86
N ALA A 341 25.10 12.13 10.72
CA ALA A 341 26.43 12.50 10.26
C ALA A 341 26.61 14.01 10.01
N ARG A 342 25.52 14.71 9.77
CA ARG A 342 25.47 16.11 9.41
C ARG A 342 25.78 17.03 10.58
N TYR A 343 25.31 16.69 11.77
CA TYR A 343 25.50 17.47 12.99
C TYR A 343 26.78 17.11 13.74
N THR A 344 27.32 15.92 13.47
CA THR A 344 28.50 15.40 14.14
C THR A 344 29.81 15.83 13.52
N PHE A 345 29.78 16.24 12.25
CA PHE A 345 30.91 16.85 11.59
C PHE A 345 30.69 18.36 11.50
N PRO A 346 31.29 19.18 12.37
CA PRO A 346 31.22 20.61 12.19
C PRO A 346 31.85 20.91 10.82
N GLY A 347 31.02 21.25 9.86
CA GLY A 347 31.46 21.70 8.55
C GLY A 347 32.33 22.96 8.69
N ALA A 348 32.90 23.40 7.59
CA ALA A 348 33.77 24.57 7.58
C ALA A 348 33.03 25.92 7.79
N THR A 349 31.70 25.92 7.95
CA THR A 349 30.91 27.15 8.09
C THR A 349 30.57 27.45 9.55
N PRO A 350 30.50 28.76 9.97
CA PRO A 350 30.07 29.10 11.31
C PRO A 350 28.67 28.57 11.66
N ALA A 351 27.79 28.43 10.68
CA ALA A 351 26.46 27.88 10.85
C ALA A 351 26.48 26.39 11.21
N SER A 352 27.34 25.58 10.60
CA SER A 352 27.48 24.15 10.92
C SER A 352 28.08 23.94 12.31
N VAL A 353 29.03 24.81 12.74
CA VAL A 353 29.58 24.78 14.10
C VAL A 353 28.51 25.15 15.13
N ALA A 354 27.69 26.15 14.83
CA ALA A 354 26.59 26.54 15.70
C ALA A 354 25.54 25.44 15.84
N ALA A 355 25.19 24.77 14.72
CA ALA A 355 24.25 23.64 14.71
C ALA A 355 24.79 22.46 15.54
N SER A 356 26.07 22.10 15.40
CA SER A 356 26.71 21.04 16.18
C SER A 356 26.69 21.36 17.66
N ASN A 357 27.04 22.60 18.05
CA ASN A 357 26.99 23.03 19.44
C ASN A 357 25.57 23.04 20.03
N SER A 358 24.57 23.43 19.22
CA SER A 358 23.17 23.36 19.61
C SER A 358 22.71 21.91 19.81
N CYS A 359 23.12 21.02 18.92
CA CYS A 359 22.89 19.59 19.05
C CYS A 359 23.45 19.03 20.37
N PHE A 360 24.70 19.31 20.71
CA PHE A 360 25.29 18.88 21.97
C PHE A 360 24.50 19.39 23.19
N THR A 361 24.13 20.67 23.19
CA THR A 361 23.43 21.29 24.28
C THR A 361 22.02 20.72 24.45
N THR A 362 21.28 20.62 23.40
CA THR A 362 19.88 20.13 23.43
C THR A 362 19.80 18.65 23.72
N THR A 363 20.73 17.84 23.22
CA THR A 363 20.81 16.42 23.57
C THR A 363 21.11 16.22 25.05
N ALA A 364 22.05 16.99 25.59
CA ALA A 364 22.34 16.96 27.02
C ALA A 364 21.12 17.34 27.87
N GLN A 365 20.32 18.32 27.42
CA GLN A 365 19.08 18.72 28.10
C GLN A 365 18.01 17.62 28.04
N LEU A 366 17.85 16.98 26.90
CA LEU A 366 16.86 15.93 26.70
C LEU A 366 17.21 14.63 27.45
N THR A 367 18.47 14.22 27.41
CA THR A 367 18.92 12.95 27.98
C THR A 367 19.32 13.05 29.44
N GLY A 368 19.62 14.27 29.92
CA GLY A 368 20.19 14.49 31.25
C GLY A 368 21.69 14.14 31.37
N TYR A 369 22.33 13.73 30.26
CA TYR A 369 23.76 13.40 30.22
C TYR A 369 24.57 14.54 29.60
N PRO A 370 25.65 14.99 30.22
CA PRO A 370 26.56 15.95 29.63
C PRO A 370 27.30 15.31 28.45
N LEU A 371 27.09 15.82 27.25
CA LEU A 371 27.80 15.38 26.06
C LEU A 371 29.14 16.09 25.98
N ASN A 372 30.20 15.30 26.02
CA ASN A 372 31.56 15.80 25.88
C ASN A 372 31.95 15.84 24.38
N ALA A 373 33.11 16.39 24.09
CA ALA A 373 33.66 16.48 22.73
C ALA A 373 33.65 15.11 22.02
N PRO A 374 33.54 15.09 20.67
CA PRO A 374 33.45 13.86 19.90
C PRO A 374 34.59 12.89 20.23
N THR A 375 34.22 11.66 20.53
CA THR A 375 35.16 10.55 20.64
C THR A 375 35.41 9.97 19.24
N PHE A 376 36.54 9.27 19.10
CA PHE A 376 36.90 8.61 17.83
C PHE A 376 36.92 7.10 18.04
N ILE A 377 36.42 6.33 17.07
CA ILE A 377 36.71 4.92 16.93
C ILE A 377 37.68 4.76 15.76
N GLY A 378 38.94 4.48 16.07
CA GLY A 378 39.99 4.50 15.07
C GLY A 378 40.22 5.93 14.54
N ASN A 379 40.22 6.08 13.21
CA ASN A 379 40.34 7.39 12.56
C ASN A 379 38.99 8.04 12.21
N ASN A 380 37.88 7.39 12.55
CA ASN A 380 36.55 7.92 12.27
C ASN A 380 36.01 8.64 13.50
N PRO A 381 35.70 9.92 13.42
CA PRO A 381 34.98 10.60 14.47
C PRO A 381 33.64 9.91 14.64
N ILE A 382 33.40 9.39 15.84
CA ILE A 382 32.07 8.92 16.20
C ILE A 382 31.39 10.02 16.95
N PRO A 383 30.14 10.22 16.61
CA PRO A 383 29.36 11.24 17.28
C PRO A 383 29.41 11.04 18.78
N PHE A 384 29.43 12.16 19.46
CA PHE A 384 29.32 12.36 20.88
C PHE A 384 28.20 11.61 21.58
N ILE A 385 27.28 11.03 20.85
CA ILE A 385 26.27 10.12 21.35
C ILE A 385 26.82 8.74 21.72
N PHE A 386 28.08 8.53 21.52
CA PHE A 386 28.81 7.35 21.98
C PHE A 386 29.50 7.63 23.29
N ASP A 387 28.79 7.40 24.42
CA ASP A 387 29.42 7.29 25.73
C ASP A 387 29.49 5.82 26.15
N PRO A 388 30.65 5.17 26.09
CA PRO A 388 30.81 3.79 26.47
C PRO A 388 30.59 3.54 27.96
N VAL A 389 30.60 4.57 28.81
CA VAL A 389 30.37 4.44 30.26
C VAL A 389 28.88 4.38 30.60
N ASN A 390 28.06 5.11 29.84
CA ASN A 390 26.62 5.19 30.07
C ASN A 390 25.77 4.44 29.06
N GLY A 391 26.41 3.69 28.17
CA GLY A 391 25.78 3.04 27.03
C GLY A 391 25.76 3.97 25.82
N SER A 392 25.86 3.39 24.64
CA SER A 392 25.71 4.09 23.38
C SER A 392 24.29 4.64 23.30
N THR A 393 24.16 5.93 23.03
CA THR A 393 22.85 6.51 22.74
C THR A 393 22.22 5.94 21.47
N LEU A 394 23.01 5.27 20.65
CA LEU A 394 22.51 4.46 19.56
C LEU A 394 22.12 3.05 20.01
N GLY A 395 22.72 2.44 21.02
CA GLY A 395 22.36 1.11 21.54
C GLY A 395 21.08 1.13 22.41
N ALA A 396 20.94 2.15 23.25
CA ALA A 396 19.66 2.53 23.84
C ALA A 396 19.36 3.89 23.23
N TYR A 397 18.72 3.91 22.07
CA TYR A 397 18.47 5.12 21.33
C TYR A 397 17.94 6.21 22.27
N SER A 398 18.70 7.27 22.45
CA SER A 398 18.28 8.44 23.21
C SER A 398 17.88 9.52 22.22
N PRO A 399 16.68 10.07 22.31
CA PRO A 399 16.24 11.12 21.42
C PRO A 399 17.18 12.31 21.51
N THR A 400 17.58 12.80 20.36
CA THR A 400 18.45 13.98 20.25
C THR A 400 17.84 14.94 19.25
N THR A 401 18.14 16.22 19.40
CA THR A 401 17.79 17.21 18.36
C THR A 401 18.71 17.12 17.14
N CYS A 402 19.68 16.18 17.16
CA CYS A 402 20.60 15.91 16.08
C CYS A 402 20.08 14.90 15.07
N ASP A 403 19.05 14.18 15.44
CA ASP A 403 18.50 13.11 14.61
C ASP A 403 17.67 13.66 13.47
N GLY A 404 17.20 14.87 13.62
CA GLY A 404 16.35 15.50 12.66
C GLY A 404 14.92 14.96 12.66
N THR A 405 14.15 15.48 11.75
CA THR A 405 12.77 15.08 11.51
C THR A 405 12.63 14.61 10.07
N GLN A 406 11.72 13.71 9.83
CA GLN A 406 11.41 13.23 8.50
C GLN A 406 9.93 13.46 8.18
N TYR A 407 9.67 14.04 6.99
CA TYR A 407 8.35 14.15 6.44
C TYR A 407 8.36 13.63 5.00
N GLN A 408 7.43 12.75 4.67
CA GLN A 408 7.31 12.18 3.34
C GLN A 408 5.89 12.32 2.83
N ILE A 409 5.76 12.45 1.51
CA ILE A 409 4.50 12.34 0.80
C ILE A 409 4.61 11.40 -0.40
N ARG A 410 3.49 10.77 -0.72
CA ARG A 410 3.24 10.14 -2.01
C ARG A 410 1.79 10.38 -2.36
N GLU A 411 1.55 11.31 -3.26
CA GLU A 411 0.23 11.67 -3.75
C GLU A 411 0.12 11.15 -5.19
N GLN A 412 -0.92 10.37 -5.51
CA GLN A 412 -1.06 9.74 -6.81
C GLN A 412 -2.50 9.80 -7.30
N THR A 413 -2.69 10.41 -8.46
CA THR A 413 -3.95 10.40 -9.19
C THR A 413 -3.81 9.55 -10.45
N ASP A 414 -4.74 8.62 -10.67
CA ASP A 414 -4.76 7.72 -11.83
C ASP A 414 -6.07 7.84 -12.59
N ILE A 415 -5.97 7.80 -13.91
CA ILE A 415 -7.09 7.56 -14.81
C ILE A 415 -6.72 6.40 -15.72
N SER A 416 -7.53 5.34 -15.72
CA SER A 416 -7.30 4.20 -16.61
C SER A 416 -8.58 3.71 -17.27
N ALA A 417 -8.44 3.10 -18.44
CA ALA A 417 -9.54 2.53 -19.19
C ALA A 417 -9.08 1.33 -20.02
N GLU A 418 -9.97 0.36 -20.18
CA GLU A 418 -9.77 -0.80 -21.07
C GLU A 418 -11.01 -1.05 -21.87
N VAL A 419 -10.84 -1.49 -23.11
CA VAL A 419 -11.88 -2.06 -23.95
C VAL A 419 -11.40 -3.39 -24.47
N ARG A 420 -12.26 -4.43 -24.38
CA ARG A 420 -11.94 -5.80 -24.76
C ARG A 420 -13.13 -6.46 -25.43
N LEU A 421 -12.85 -7.21 -26.48
CA LEU A 421 -13.78 -8.17 -27.12
C LEU A 421 -13.26 -9.59 -26.90
N ALA A 422 -14.11 -10.49 -26.51
CA ALA A 422 -13.81 -11.91 -26.33
C ALA A 422 -14.87 -12.76 -27.00
N SER A 423 -14.50 -13.95 -27.56
CA SER A 423 -15.44 -14.90 -28.14
C SER A 423 -16.33 -15.55 -27.08
N ASN A 424 -17.60 -15.82 -27.39
CA ASN A 424 -18.59 -16.49 -26.52
C ASN A 424 -18.84 -17.95 -26.88
N GLY A 425 -18.21 -18.50 -27.96
CA GLY A 425 -18.58 -19.83 -28.44
C GLY A 425 -17.93 -20.96 -27.66
N ASP A 426 -18.66 -22.09 -27.52
CA ASP A 426 -18.17 -23.37 -26.99
C ASP A 426 -17.30 -24.14 -28.03
N GLY A 427 -16.83 -23.46 -29.07
CA GLY A 427 -15.99 -24.04 -30.09
C GLY A 427 -14.54 -24.23 -29.65
N PRO A 428 -13.74 -25.00 -30.43
CA PRO A 428 -12.34 -25.28 -30.08
C PRO A 428 -11.43 -24.03 -30.10
N LEU A 429 -11.94 -22.89 -30.56
CA LEU A 429 -11.19 -21.63 -30.67
C LEU A 429 -11.84 -20.55 -29.80
N ALA A 430 -11.15 -20.16 -28.71
CA ALA A 430 -11.46 -18.97 -27.96
C ALA A 430 -10.41 -17.88 -28.25
N TRP A 431 -10.86 -16.63 -28.31
CA TRP A 431 -9.96 -15.49 -28.54
C TRP A 431 -10.41 -14.26 -27.78
N GLN A 432 -9.46 -13.38 -27.50
CA GLN A 432 -9.73 -12.03 -27.02
C GLN A 432 -8.78 -11.03 -27.67
N ILE A 433 -9.23 -9.78 -27.80
CA ILE A 433 -8.44 -8.64 -28.24
C ILE A 433 -8.87 -7.41 -27.46
N GLY A 434 -7.92 -6.54 -27.12
CA GLY A 434 -8.25 -5.32 -26.39
C GLY A 434 -7.20 -4.24 -26.48
N ALA A 435 -7.57 -3.08 -25.95
CA ALA A 435 -6.71 -1.92 -25.81
C ALA A 435 -6.84 -1.36 -24.40
N TYR A 436 -5.75 -0.81 -23.86
CA TYR A 436 -5.66 -0.25 -22.53
C TYR A 436 -4.97 1.11 -22.56
N TYR A 437 -5.46 2.03 -21.73
CA TYR A 437 -4.88 3.33 -21.49
C TYR A 437 -4.74 3.59 -19.99
N LEU A 438 -3.66 4.25 -19.58
CA LEU A 438 -3.43 4.68 -18.22
C LEU A 438 -2.66 6.01 -18.23
N ASN A 439 -3.09 6.95 -17.40
CA ASN A 439 -2.30 8.11 -16.99
C ASN A 439 -2.13 8.07 -15.46
N ILE A 440 -0.89 8.23 -15.01
CA ILE A 440 -0.53 8.40 -13.59
C ILE A 440 0.10 9.79 -13.46
N ASP A 441 -0.38 10.57 -12.52
CA ASP A 441 0.28 11.78 -12.01
C ASP A 441 0.63 11.55 -10.54
N ARG A 442 1.94 11.53 -10.23
CA ARG A 442 2.44 11.16 -8.91
C ARG A 442 3.46 12.17 -8.40
N ASP A 443 3.18 12.79 -7.27
CA ASP A 443 4.13 13.56 -6.50
C ASP A 443 4.74 12.69 -5.39
N VAL A 444 6.07 12.63 -5.34
CA VAL A 444 6.84 11.93 -4.29
C VAL A 444 7.80 12.92 -3.67
N GLY A 445 7.85 12.96 -2.34
CA GLY A 445 8.78 13.82 -1.65
C GLY A 445 9.24 13.27 -0.32
N VAL A 446 10.53 13.48 -0.01
CA VAL A 446 11.15 13.17 1.28
C VAL A 446 11.89 14.40 1.75
N SER A 447 11.46 14.94 2.87
CA SER A 447 12.09 16.07 3.55
C SER A 447 12.71 15.62 4.86
N LEU A 448 13.96 15.97 5.05
CA LEU A 448 14.63 15.90 6.35
C LEU A 448 14.76 17.31 6.91
N GLY A 449 14.36 17.49 8.14
CA GLY A 449 14.38 18.78 8.82
C GLY A 449 15.20 18.73 10.10
N ALA A 450 15.68 19.88 10.54
CA ALA A 450 16.33 19.98 11.85
C ALA A 450 15.29 19.81 12.96
N ASP A 451 15.58 18.94 13.92
CA ASP A 451 14.78 18.83 15.13
C ASP A 451 15.18 19.91 16.15
N LEU A 452 14.30 20.85 16.38
CA LEU A 452 14.48 21.91 17.39
C LEU A 452 13.62 21.68 18.65
N GLY A 453 13.12 20.44 18.84
CA GLY A 453 12.26 20.08 19.97
C GLY A 453 10.82 20.58 19.83
N GLN A 454 10.39 20.95 18.63
CA GLN A 454 9.06 21.50 18.35
C GLN A 454 8.17 20.59 17.50
N GLY A 455 8.63 19.38 17.22
CA GLY A 455 7.95 18.42 16.37
C GLY A 455 8.20 18.61 14.89
N VAL A 456 7.40 17.93 14.05
CA VAL A 456 7.53 17.94 12.59
C VAL A 456 6.52 18.88 11.97
N THR A 457 6.99 19.80 11.11
CA THR A 457 6.12 20.60 10.25
C THR A 457 5.81 19.79 9.00
N ARG A 458 4.54 19.47 8.78
CA ARG A 458 4.09 18.62 7.66
C ARG A 458 4.08 19.39 6.33
N GLN A 459 5.27 19.74 5.85
CA GLN A 459 5.55 20.39 4.58
C GLN A 459 6.89 19.87 4.05
N LEU A 460 7.00 19.68 2.74
CA LEU A 460 8.25 19.22 2.14
C LEU A 460 9.36 20.24 2.28
N TYR A 461 9.05 21.53 2.15
CA TYR A 461 10.02 22.60 2.34
C TYR A 461 9.59 23.56 3.43
N ASN A 462 10.43 23.70 4.44
CA ASN A 462 10.32 24.66 5.53
C ASN A 462 11.50 25.62 5.46
N ASP A 463 11.23 26.92 5.54
CA ASP A 463 12.25 27.97 5.51
C ASP A 463 13.27 27.82 6.64
N ALA A 464 14.49 28.34 6.44
CA ALA A 464 15.60 28.27 7.38
C ALA A 464 15.29 28.91 8.76
N ASN A 465 14.32 29.81 8.84
CA ASN A 465 13.90 30.48 10.09
C ASN A 465 12.64 29.83 10.71
N SER A 466 12.15 28.74 10.16
CA SER A 466 11.01 28.02 10.70
C SER A 466 11.39 27.19 11.95
N SER A 467 10.37 26.63 12.61
CA SER A 467 10.57 25.74 13.76
C SER A 467 11.17 24.37 13.38
N ASN A 468 11.13 24.00 12.12
CA ASN A 468 11.64 22.74 11.60
C ASN A 468 12.24 22.99 10.21
N PRO A 469 13.37 23.70 10.12
CA PRO A 469 13.98 24.07 8.84
C PRO A 469 14.40 22.81 8.07
N THR A 470 14.04 22.78 6.79
CA THR A 470 14.41 21.67 5.89
C THR A 470 15.91 21.68 5.67
N SER A 471 16.51 20.54 5.88
CA SER A 471 17.94 20.31 5.74
C SER A 471 18.29 19.54 4.48
N GLN A 472 17.46 18.58 4.08
CA GLN A 472 17.57 17.84 2.82
C GLN A 472 16.19 17.66 2.23
N LEU A 473 16.11 17.71 0.90
CA LEU A 473 14.85 17.55 0.19
C LEU A 473 15.07 16.78 -1.11
N PHE A 474 14.34 15.68 -1.26
CA PHE A 474 14.13 14.97 -2.51
C PHE A 474 12.65 15.10 -2.87
N ALA A 475 12.33 15.67 -4.00
CA ALA A 475 10.94 15.86 -4.40
C ALA A 475 10.83 15.91 -5.92
N ASP A 476 10.03 14.99 -6.46
CA ASP A 476 9.82 14.85 -7.90
C ASP A 476 8.33 14.60 -8.20
N ASN A 477 7.91 15.08 -9.37
CA ASN A 477 6.66 14.69 -9.98
C ASN A 477 6.92 13.72 -11.12
N PHE A 478 6.15 12.64 -11.15
CA PHE A 478 6.18 11.61 -12.20
C PHE A 478 4.87 11.64 -12.96
N ASN A 479 4.91 12.00 -14.24
CA ASN A 479 3.77 11.84 -15.15
C ASN A 479 4.03 10.67 -16.09
N THR A 480 3.14 9.68 -16.09
CA THR A 480 3.30 8.47 -16.87
C THR A 480 2.05 8.20 -17.70
N ASN A 481 2.22 8.04 -19.01
CA ASN A 481 1.17 7.62 -19.92
C ASN A 481 1.50 6.23 -20.47
N VAL A 482 0.55 5.30 -20.40
CA VAL A 482 0.69 3.95 -20.93
C VAL A 482 -0.40 3.68 -21.96
N TYR A 483 0.00 3.18 -23.10
CA TYR A 483 -0.87 2.70 -24.17
C TYR A 483 -0.53 1.25 -24.44
N ALA A 484 -1.54 0.37 -24.48
CA ALA A 484 -1.31 -1.02 -24.80
C ALA A 484 -2.35 -1.59 -25.74
N ALA A 485 -1.92 -2.52 -26.59
CA ALA A 485 -2.77 -3.42 -27.34
C ALA A 485 -2.42 -4.86 -26.95
N PHE A 486 -3.43 -5.70 -26.79
CA PHE A 486 -3.23 -7.09 -26.37
C PHE A 486 -4.24 -8.02 -27.02
N GLY A 487 -3.91 -9.30 -27.01
CA GLY A 487 -4.83 -10.35 -27.44
C GLY A 487 -4.34 -11.73 -27.06
N SER A 488 -5.24 -12.68 -27.04
CA SER A 488 -4.91 -14.11 -26.88
C SER A 488 -5.78 -14.97 -27.77
N ILE A 489 -5.24 -16.16 -28.02
CA ILE A 489 -5.92 -17.26 -28.74
C ILE A 489 -5.69 -18.50 -27.89
N ASP A 490 -6.78 -19.20 -27.57
CA ASP A 490 -6.79 -20.52 -26.97
C ASP A 490 -7.40 -21.48 -27.97
N TYR A 491 -6.67 -22.54 -28.32
CA TYR A 491 -7.11 -23.50 -29.32
C TYR A 491 -6.97 -24.94 -28.81
N GLU A 492 -8.11 -25.62 -28.77
CA GLU A 492 -8.17 -27.05 -28.47
C GLU A 492 -7.78 -27.84 -29.75
N VAL A 493 -6.54 -28.33 -29.77
CA VAL A 493 -5.96 -29.06 -30.89
C VAL A 493 -6.51 -30.49 -30.95
N ALA A 494 -6.81 -31.06 -29.80
CA ALA A 494 -7.40 -32.37 -29.59
C ALA A 494 -8.06 -32.42 -28.21
N ASP A 495 -8.95 -33.40 -27.97
CA ASP A 495 -9.73 -33.55 -26.72
C ASP A 495 -8.93 -33.40 -25.43
N ASN A 496 -7.60 -33.57 -25.45
CA ASN A 496 -6.72 -33.48 -24.28
C ASN A 496 -5.53 -32.55 -24.53
N PHE A 497 -5.55 -31.70 -25.57
CA PHE A 497 -4.39 -30.89 -25.88
C PHE A 497 -4.78 -29.48 -26.33
N ASP A 498 -4.48 -28.51 -25.47
CA ASP A 498 -4.73 -27.10 -25.70
C ASP A 498 -3.45 -26.32 -25.88
N VAL A 499 -3.50 -25.36 -26.78
CA VAL A 499 -2.45 -24.38 -27.03
C VAL A 499 -3.00 -22.98 -26.80
N SER A 500 -2.40 -22.26 -25.87
CA SER A 500 -2.74 -20.86 -25.57
C SER A 500 -1.58 -19.94 -25.94
N LEU A 501 -1.85 -18.92 -26.74
CA LEU A 501 -0.91 -17.87 -27.11
C LEU A 501 -1.48 -16.52 -26.70
N ALA A 502 -0.78 -15.77 -25.87
CA ALA A 502 -1.12 -14.39 -25.55
C ALA A 502 0.03 -13.46 -25.94
N LEU A 503 -0.33 -12.28 -26.41
CA LEU A 503 0.60 -11.24 -26.82
C LEU A 503 0.10 -9.88 -26.35
N ARG A 504 1.00 -9.08 -25.77
CA ARG A 504 0.74 -7.70 -25.37
C ARG A 504 1.89 -6.81 -25.81
N TYR A 505 1.56 -5.63 -26.30
CA TYR A 505 2.54 -4.59 -26.62
C TYR A 505 2.20 -3.31 -25.89
N ASP A 506 3.12 -2.84 -25.07
CA ASP A 506 3.00 -1.64 -24.26
C ASP A 506 3.94 -0.54 -24.77
N ILE A 507 3.46 0.69 -24.76
CA ILE A 507 4.24 1.93 -24.92
C ILE A 507 4.02 2.75 -23.66
N GLU A 508 5.07 2.91 -22.86
CA GLU A 508 5.06 3.73 -21.66
C GLU A 508 5.90 5.00 -21.90
N GLN A 509 5.29 6.16 -21.71
CA GLN A 509 5.94 7.46 -21.77
C GLN A 509 5.99 8.05 -20.37
N ARG A 510 7.18 8.23 -19.83
CA ARG A 510 7.40 8.78 -18.49
C ARG A 510 8.12 10.11 -18.58
N GLU A 511 7.61 11.09 -17.82
CA GLU A 511 8.22 12.39 -17.59
C GLU A 511 8.46 12.55 -16.09
N VAL A 512 9.66 13.04 -15.72
CA VAL A 512 10.03 13.34 -14.35
C VAL A 512 10.46 14.79 -14.27
N SER A 513 9.85 15.56 -13.36
CA SER A 513 10.22 16.95 -13.09
C SER A 513 10.51 17.16 -11.61
N SER A 514 11.61 17.85 -11.32
CA SER A 514 11.99 18.14 -9.94
C SER A 514 11.10 19.22 -9.31
N ARG A 515 10.71 18.98 -8.04
CA ARG A 515 9.96 19.92 -7.20
C ARG A 515 10.85 20.58 -6.15
N VAL A 516 12.16 20.30 -6.16
CA VAL A 516 13.11 20.86 -5.18
C VAL A 516 13.37 22.34 -5.49
N PRO A 517 13.17 23.26 -4.53
CA PRO A 517 13.49 24.66 -4.72
C PRO A 517 15.01 24.89 -4.81
N LEU A 518 15.42 25.92 -5.55
CA LEU A 518 16.83 26.31 -5.67
C LEU A 518 17.26 27.14 -4.46
N VAL A 519 17.48 26.46 -3.33
CA VAL A 519 17.89 27.10 -2.07
C VAL A 519 19.14 26.46 -1.53
N ILE A 520 19.88 27.25 -0.75
CA ILE A 520 21.08 26.81 -0.07
C ILE A 520 20.69 26.24 1.29
N ASP A 521 21.18 25.05 1.59
CA ASP A 521 21.12 24.50 2.93
C ASP A 521 21.96 25.39 3.89
N PRO A 522 21.34 25.96 4.92
CA PRO A 522 22.03 26.88 5.82
C PRO A 522 23.16 26.22 6.63
N ILE A 523 23.13 24.91 6.80
CA ILE A 523 24.11 24.16 7.58
C ILE A 523 25.32 23.79 6.74
N THR A 524 25.11 23.18 5.60
CA THR A 524 26.20 22.70 4.75
C THR A 524 26.72 23.75 3.77
N GLY A 525 25.94 24.79 3.47
CA GLY A 525 26.26 25.79 2.45
C GLY A 525 26.15 25.25 1.02
N GLY A 526 25.66 24.01 0.85
CA GLY A 526 25.41 23.34 -0.41
C GLY A 526 23.96 23.43 -0.87
N PRO A 527 23.59 22.82 -2.00
CA PRO A 527 22.20 22.72 -2.41
C PRO A 527 21.41 21.85 -1.41
N ILE A 528 20.13 22.21 -1.20
CA ILE A 528 19.26 21.50 -0.28
C ILE A 528 19.03 20.03 -0.70
N ASN A 529 19.14 19.72 -1.97
CA ASN A 529 19.26 18.35 -2.43
C ASN A 529 20.74 17.99 -2.56
N PRO A 530 21.28 17.09 -1.74
CA PRO A 530 22.72 16.84 -1.66
C PRO A 530 23.30 16.18 -2.93
N GLY A 531 22.46 15.60 -3.79
CA GLY A 531 22.89 14.98 -5.06
C GLY A 531 22.92 15.93 -6.26
N GLN A 532 22.54 17.20 -6.08
CA GLN A 532 22.34 18.15 -7.17
C GLN A 532 23.41 19.25 -7.21
N ALA A 533 23.76 19.68 -8.40
CA ALA A 533 24.47 20.93 -8.59
C ALA A 533 23.50 22.11 -8.42
N PHE A 534 24.02 23.29 -8.05
CA PHE A 534 23.22 24.51 -8.09
C PHE A 534 22.76 24.80 -9.53
N GLY A 535 21.47 24.88 -9.75
CA GLY A 535 20.84 25.14 -11.02
C GLY A 535 19.49 24.45 -11.16
N ALA A 536 18.71 24.86 -12.15
CA ALA A 536 17.47 24.19 -12.48
C ALA A 536 17.75 22.76 -12.98
N ILE A 537 17.00 21.79 -12.49
CA ILE A 537 17.06 20.41 -12.97
C ILE A 537 16.09 20.32 -14.15
N PRO A 538 16.60 19.98 -15.36
CA PRO A 538 15.72 19.84 -16.50
C PRO A 538 14.82 18.62 -16.36
N ASP A 539 13.59 18.73 -16.85
CA ASP A 539 12.70 17.59 -16.96
C ASP A 539 13.31 16.47 -17.77
N GLN A 540 13.11 15.25 -17.32
CA GLN A 540 13.59 14.04 -18.00
C GLN A 540 12.42 13.29 -18.61
N LYS A 541 12.58 12.83 -19.85
CA LYS A 541 11.55 12.09 -20.58
C LYS A 541 12.14 10.79 -21.11
N GLN A 542 11.42 9.71 -20.89
CA GLN A 542 11.80 8.38 -21.37
C GLN A 542 10.59 7.66 -21.94
N THR A 543 10.80 6.94 -23.04
CA THR A 543 9.78 6.06 -23.62
C THR A 543 10.28 4.62 -23.60
N PHE A 544 9.48 3.75 -22.99
CA PHE A 544 9.70 2.32 -22.96
C PHE A 544 8.72 1.64 -23.92
N LYS A 545 9.17 0.58 -24.59
CA LYS A 545 8.35 -0.23 -25.51
C LYS A 545 8.63 -1.67 -25.23
N GLU A 546 7.60 -2.43 -24.89
CA GLU A 546 7.75 -3.82 -24.49
C GLU A 546 6.76 -4.73 -25.21
N LEU A 547 7.27 -5.85 -25.71
CA LEU A 547 6.48 -6.95 -26.24
C LEU A 547 6.50 -8.10 -25.24
N GLN A 548 5.33 -8.53 -24.77
CA GLN A 548 5.16 -9.54 -23.74
C GLN A 548 4.43 -10.77 -24.32
N PRO A 549 5.14 -11.79 -24.82
CA PRO A 549 4.54 -13.02 -25.27
C PRO A 549 4.35 -14.02 -24.12
N LYS A 550 3.29 -14.84 -24.20
CA LYS A 550 3.06 -15.99 -23.33
C LYS A 550 2.54 -17.15 -24.15
N LEU A 551 3.22 -18.29 -24.06
CA LEU A 551 2.78 -19.56 -24.65
C LEU A 551 2.52 -20.54 -23.51
N SER A 552 1.36 -21.19 -23.53
CA SER A 552 1.01 -22.26 -22.59
C SER A 552 0.54 -23.48 -23.37
N LEU A 553 0.93 -24.64 -22.91
CA LEU A 553 0.51 -25.94 -23.46
C LEU A 553 -0.11 -26.72 -22.30
N ARG A 554 -1.30 -27.30 -22.54
CA ARG A 554 -1.99 -28.17 -21.59
C ARG A 554 -2.23 -29.52 -22.27
N TYR A 555 -1.86 -30.59 -21.58
CA TYR A 555 -2.06 -31.97 -22.03
C TYR A 555 -2.65 -32.81 -20.89
#